data_39dcbb8ee972cdf9c695bc27a4b59fb1
#
_entry.id   39dcbb8ee972cdf9c695bc27a4b59fb1
#
_cell.length_a   1.000
_cell.length_b   1.000
_cell.length_c   1.000
_cell.angle_alpha   90.00
_cell.angle_beta   90.00
_cell.angle_gamma   90.00
#
_symmetry.space_group_name_H-M   'P 1'
#
loop_
_entity.id
_entity.type
_entity.pdbx_description
1 polymer ?
#
loop_
_entity_poly.entity_id
_entity_poly.type
_entity_poly.pdbx_seq_one_letter_code
_entity_poly.pdbx_strand_id
1 'polypeptide(L)'
;SYAVEQVLDRAETHGIAACAIRSSNHCGALALYAMQALPHDMIGLFTTHSMPIMAPWGAAERLIGNNPLAIAIPATQERPIVHDGAFSAAAYGKIRYYHQKGWDLPAGWAFDKDGRPALDTAAALEGLLAPIGDFKGAALGMIMGLFAALLSGGLRH
;
A
#
# COMPACT_ATOMS: atom_id res chain seq x y z
N SER A 1 9.92 -15.18 -5.40
CA SER A 1 9.07 -15.24 -6.64
C SER A 1 9.94 -14.94 -7.85
N TYR A 2 9.54 -15.41 -9.03
CA TYR A 2 10.33 -15.23 -10.26
C TYR A 2 10.77 -13.77 -10.52
N ALA A 3 9.85 -12.81 -10.36
CA ALA A 3 10.19 -11.39 -10.56
C ALA A 3 11.22 -10.88 -9.54
N VAL A 4 11.12 -11.29 -8.28
CA VAL A 4 12.08 -10.90 -7.23
C VAL A 4 13.45 -11.52 -7.53
N GLU A 5 13.52 -12.79 -7.90
CA GLU A 5 14.77 -13.46 -8.30
C GLU A 5 15.46 -12.70 -9.43
N GLN A 6 14.70 -12.34 -10.48
CA GLN A 6 15.23 -11.55 -11.60
C GLN A 6 15.75 -10.16 -11.19
N VAL A 7 15.14 -9.53 -10.19
CA VAL A 7 15.61 -8.23 -9.66
C VAL A 7 16.88 -8.42 -8.86
N LEU A 8 16.96 -9.44 -8.00
CA LEU A 8 18.14 -9.72 -7.18
C LEU A 8 19.37 -10.01 -8.06
N ASP A 9 19.27 -10.92 -9.02
CA ASP A 9 20.37 -11.25 -9.96
C ASP A 9 20.92 -10.01 -10.67
N ARG A 10 20.02 -9.11 -11.10
CA ARG A 10 20.45 -7.86 -11.76
C ARG A 10 21.04 -6.84 -10.78
N ALA A 11 20.49 -6.76 -9.57
CA ALA A 11 20.99 -5.84 -8.55
C ALA A 11 22.40 -6.24 -8.09
N GLU A 12 22.72 -7.53 -8.00
CA GLU A 12 24.08 -8.01 -7.71
C GLU A 12 25.10 -7.51 -8.73
N THR A 13 24.72 -7.45 -10.00
CA THR A 13 25.62 -7.01 -11.08
C THR A 13 25.70 -5.49 -11.20
N HIS A 14 24.59 -4.77 -11.01
CA HIS A 14 24.47 -3.36 -11.35
C HIS A 14 24.30 -2.42 -10.14
N GLY A 15 24.23 -2.97 -8.92
CA GLY A 15 24.03 -2.22 -7.68
C GLY A 15 22.58 -1.82 -7.40
N ILE A 16 21.74 -1.73 -8.44
CA ILE A 16 20.30 -1.45 -8.34
C ILE A 16 19.55 -2.12 -9.49
N ALA A 17 18.36 -2.63 -9.22
CA ALA A 17 17.45 -3.12 -10.25
C ALA A 17 16.00 -2.92 -9.82
N ALA A 18 15.10 -2.85 -10.78
CA ALA A 18 13.66 -2.78 -10.57
C ALA A 18 12.91 -3.61 -11.60
N CYS A 19 11.73 -4.10 -11.23
CA CYS A 19 10.83 -4.84 -12.11
C CYS A 19 9.40 -4.35 -11.90
N ALA A 20 8.71 -4.04 -12.97
CA ALA A 20 7.29 -3.73 -12.96
C ALA A 20 6.48 -4.96 -13.40
N ILE A 21 5.48 -5.34 -12.59
CA ILE A 21 4.66 -6.53 -12.81
C ILE A 21 3.22 -6.08 -13.10
N ARG A 22 2.64 -6.57 -14.18
CA ARG A 22 1.24 -6.34 -14.52
C ARG A 22 0.41 -7.62 -14.41
N SER A 23 -0.92 -7.44 -14.36
CA SER A 23 -1.89 -8.55 -14.32
C SER A 23 -1.69 -9.47 -13.11
N SER A 24 -1.21 -8.90 -12.00
CA SER A 24 -1.14 -9.60 -10.72
C SER A 24 -2.46 -9.50 -9.98
N ASN A 25 -2.67 -10.41 -9.03
CA ASN A 25 -3.78 -10.38 -8.09
C ASN A 25 -3.33 -9.86 -6.71
N HIS A 26 -4.15 -10.10 -5.69
CA HIS A 26 -3.84 -9.75 -4.31
C HIS A 26 -2.50 -10.37 -3.87
N CYS A 27 -1.57 -9.52 -3.45
CA CYS A 27 -0.21 -9.93 -3.11
C CYS A 27 -0.04 -10.40 -1.65
N GLY A 28 -1.05 -10.25 -0.80
CA GLY A 28 -0.93 -10.54 0.63
C GLY A 28 -0.05 -9.50 1.36
N ALA A 29 0.80 -9.97 2.27
CA ALA A 29 1.76 -9.13 2.97
C ALA A 29 2.96 -8.81 2.06
N LEU A 30 3.17 -7.53 1.78
CA LEU A 30 4.22 -7.10 0.85
C LEU A 30 5.63 -7.29 1.42
N ALA A 31 5.75 -7.29 2.75
CA ALA A 31 7.00 -7.58 3.45
C ALA A 31 7.65 -8.89 2.99
N LEU A 32 6.85 -9.93 2.67
CA LEU A 32 7.35 -11.23 2.20
C LEU A 32 8.19 -11.12 0.92
N TYR A 33 7.90 -10.14 0.08
CA TYR A 33 8.66 -9.88 -1.15
C TYR A 33 9.88 -9.01 -0.87
N ALA A 34 9.72 -7.91 -0.11
CA ALA A 34 10.82 -7.02 0.24
C ALA A 34 11.93 -7.73 1.03
N MET A 35 11.56 -8.60 1.96
CA MET A 35 12.48 -9.36 2.80
C MET A 35 13.36 -10.35 2.03
N GLN A 36 12.99 -10.73 0.80
CA GLN A 36 13.83 -11.62 -0.03
C GLN A 36 15.16 -10.98 -0.42
N ALA A 37 15.31 -9.67 -0.30
CA ALA A 37 16.57 -8.96 -0.51
C ALA A 37 17.56 -9.09 0.67
N LEU A 38 17.08 -9.34 1.88
CA LEU A 38 17.90 -9.36 3.10
C LEU A 38 19.02 -10.40 3.08
N PRO A 39 18.83 -11.65 2.62
CA PRO A 39 19.92 -12.63 2.53
C PRO A 39 21.05 -12.25 1.56
N HIS A 40 20.81 -11.27 0.68
CA HIS A 40 21.76 -10.74 -0.30
C HIS A 40 22.42 -9.44 0.18
N ASP A 41 22.19 -9.06 1.43
CA ASP A 41 22.64 -7.77 2.01
C ASP A 41 22.15 -6.54 1.22
N MET A 42 20.94 -6.63 0.68
CA MET A 42 20.30 -5.60 -0.15
C MET A 42 19.07 -5.00 0.52
N ILE A 43 18.77 -3.75 0.21
CA ILE A 43 17.50 -3.12 0.55
C ILE A 43 16.45 -3.60 -0.45
N GLY A 44 15.38 -4.23 0.06
CA GLY A 44 14.21 -4.60 -0.73
C GLY A 44 13.10 -3.58 -0.62
N LEU A 45 12.49 -3.21 -1.75
CA LEU A 45 11.33 -2.35 -1.80
C LEU A 45 10.25 -3.01 -2.66
N PHE A 46 9.02 -3.06 -2.16
CA PHE A 46 7.87 -3.62 -2.89
C PHE A 46 6.66 -2.73 -2.70
N THR A 47 5.98 -2.40 -3.78
CA THR A 47 4.73 -1.66 -3.75
C THR A 47 3.73 -2.24 -4.74
N THR A 48 2.44 -1.98 -4.54
CA THR A 48 1.39 -2.41 -5.44
C THR A 48 0.28 -1.37 -5.54
N HIS A 49 -0.39 -1.35 -6.68
CA HIS A 49 -1.62 -0.61 -6.88
C HIS A 49 -2.80 -1.40 -6.32
N SER A 50 -3.76 -0.73 -5.71
CA SER A 50 -4.99 -1.32 -5.19
C SER A 50 -6.23 -0.62 -5.74
N MET A 51 -7.40 -1.24 -5.55
CA MET A 51 -8.69 -0.65 -5.95
C MET A 51 -8.90 0.74 -5.33
N PRO A 52 -9.63 1.64 -6.01
CA PRO A 52 -9.92 2.98 -5.50
C PRO A 52 -10.80 2.92 -4.24
N ILE A 53 -10.25 3.29 -3.10
CA ILE A 53 -10.91 3.33 -1.79
C ILE A 53 -10.58 4.59 -0.98
N MET A 54 -9.76 5.47 -1.55
CA MET A 54 -9.37 6.77 -1.00
C MET A 54 -9.61 7.86 -2.05
N ALA A 55 -9.63 9.10 -1.61
CA ALA A 55 -9.67 10.27 -2.47
C ALA A 55 -8.30 11.00 -2.47
N PRO A 56 -7.95 11.71 -3.55
CA PRO A 56 -6.94 12.75 -3.51
C PRO A 56 -7.29 13.78 -2.43
N TRP A 57 -6.29 14.40 -1.82
CA TRP A 57 -6.54 15.41 -0.79
C TRP A 57 -7.39 16.56 -1.31
N GLY A 58 -8.47 16.89 -0.58
CA GLY A 58 -9.46 17.90 -0.98
C GLY A 58 -10.58 17.40 -1.90
N ALA A 59 -10.57 16.12 -2.28
CA ALA A 59 -11.66 15.49 -3.05
C ALA A 59 -12.49 14.55 -2.17
N ALA A 60 -13.69 14.21 -2.62
CA ALA A 60 -14.59 13.25 -1.97
C ALA A 60 -14.93 12.04 -2.86
N GLU A 61 -14.25 11.87 -3.99
CA GLU A 61 -14.45 10.77 -4.92
C GLU A 61 -13.34 9.72 -4.81
N ARG A 62 -13.70 8.43 -4.87
CA ARG A 62 -12.77 7.31 -4.85
C ARG A 62 -11.96 7.25 -6.14
N LEU A 63 -10.74 7.77 -6.13
CA LEU A 63 -9.85 7.82 -7.29
C LEU A 63 -8.51 7.12 -7.07
N ILE A 64 -8.08 6.96 -5.81
CA ILE A 64 -6.81 6.33 -5.50
C ILE A 64 -6.99 5.13 -4.56
N GLY A 65 -6.11 4.14 -4.73
CA GLY A 65 -6.00 3.03 -3.80
C GLY A 65 -5.23 3.40 -2.54
N ASN A 66 -5.24 2.52 -1.56
CA ASN A 66 -4.39 2.66 -0.37
C ASN A 66 -2.93 2.22 -0.61
N ASN A 67 -2.63 1.73 -1.78
CA ASN A 67 -1.34 1.51 -2.45
C ASN A 67 -0.17 1.24 -1.48
N PRO A 68 -0.12 0.08 -0.83
CA PRO A 68 0.83 -0.18 0.24
C PRO A 68 2.28 -0.21 -0.25
N LEU A 69 3.20 0.11 0.66
CA LEU A 69 4.63 0.04 0.47
C LEU A 69 5.24 -0.87 1.54
N ALA A 70 6.10 -1.79 1.14
CA ALA A 70 6.98 -2.53 2.03
C ALA A 70 8.43 -2.19 1.73
N ILE A 71 9.23 -2.04 2.80
CA ILE A 71 10.67 -1.82 2.73
C ILE A 71 11.33 -2.75 3.74
N ALA A 72 12.39 -3.45 3.32
CA ALA A 72 13.23 -4.26 4.17
C ALA A 72 14.68 -3.79 4.05
N ILE A 73 15.31 -3.47 5.16
CA ILE A 73 16.69 -2.94 5.24
C ILE A 73 17.51 -3.91 6.07
N PRO A 74 18.62 -4.45 5.55
CA PRO A 74 19.49 -5.34 6.31
C PRO A 74 20.18 -4.61 7.47
N ALA A 75 20.58 -5.36 8.47
CA ALA A 75 21.39 -4.88 9.59
C ALA A 75 22.46 -5.92 9.93
N THR A 76 23.65 -5.48 10.38
CA THR A 76 24.78 -6.37 10.61
C THR A 76 24.73 -7.10 11.96
N GLN A 77 24.29 -6.46 13.02
CA GLN A 77 24.26 -7.00 14.39
C GLN A 77 22.88 -7.08 14.98
N GLU A 78 21.94 -6.25 14.48
CA GLU A 78 20.58 -6.16 14.94
C GLU A 78 19.60 -6.86 13.98
N ARG A 79 18.33 -6.87 14.37
CA ARG A 79 17.29 -7.35 13.45
C ARG A 79 17.11 -6.37 12.29
N PRO A 80 16.85 -6.84 11.07
CA PRO A 80 16.56 -5.96 9.96
C PRO A 80 15.34 -5.07 10.24
N ILE A 81 15.33 -3.88 9.68
CA ILE A 81 14.16 -3.00 9.72
C ILE A 81 13.21 -3.43 8.60
N VAL A 82 11.98 -3.74 8.96
CA VAL A 82 10.94 -4.11 7.99
C VAL A 82 9.71 -3.25 8.23
N HIS A 83 9.30 -2.51 7.20
CA HIS A 83 8.04 -1.79 7.13
C HIS A 83 7.12 -2.46 6.11
N ASP A 84 5.84 -2.60 6.43
CA ASP A 84 4.78 -3.00 5.49
C ASP A 84 3.50 -2.27 5.89
N GLY A 85 3.08 -1.32 5.08
CA GLY A 85 1.94 -0.49 5.43
C GLY A 85 1.27 0.15 4.21
N ALA A 86 -0.04 0.30 4.32
CA ALA A 86 -0.84 1.07 3.39
C ALA A 86 -0.76 2.58 3.70
N PHE A 87 -1.04 3.41 2.70
CA PHE A 87 -1.15 4.86 2.89
C PHE A 87 -2.52 5.32 3.40
N SER A 88 -3.38 4.39 3.81
CA SER A 88 -4.60 4.65 4.58
C SER A 88 -4.35 4.52 6.08
N ALA A 89 -5.11 5.27 6.90
CA ALA A 89 -5.03 5.22 8.36
C ALA A 89 -5.44 3.85 8.94
N ALA A 90 -6.28 3.11 8.21
CA ALA A 90 -6.66 1.74 8.52
C ALA A 90 -6.76 0.89 7.25
N ALA A 91 -6.51 -0.41 7.36
CA ALA A 91 -6.74 -1.34 6.27
C ALA A 91 -8.25 -1.50 6.00
N TYR A 92 -8.65 -1.59 4.73
CA TYR A 92 -10.05 -1.82 4.35
C TYR A 92 -10.64 -3.08 4.98
N GLY A 93 -9.86 -4.15 5.05
CA GLY A 93 -10.25 -5.39 5.74
C GLY A 93 -10.54 -5.19 7.23
N LYS A 94 -9.88 -4.23 7.88
CA LYS A 94 -10.10 -3.92 9.29
C LYS A 94 -11.45 -3.20 9.49
N ILE A 95 -11.83 -2.30 8.57
CA ILE A 95 -13.16 -1.68 8.58
C ILE A 95 -14.26 -2.75 8.44
N ARG A 96 -14.09 -3.68 7.49
CA ARG A 96 -15.03 -4.81 7.30
C ARG A 96 -15.12 -5.71 8.54
N TYR A 97 -14.01 -5.98 9.20
CA TYR A 97 -13.99 -6.76 10.44
C TYR A 97 -14.77 -6.07 11.57
N TYR A 98 -14.58 -4.75 11.75
CA TYR A 98 -15.34 -3.97 12.72
C TYR A 98 -16.85 -3.99 12.39
N HIS A 99 -17.20 -3.87 11.13
CA HIS A 99 -18.58 -3.97 10.66
C HIS A 99 -19.21 -5.33 11.02
N GLN A 100 -18.51 -6.43 10.80
CA GLN A 100 -18.98 -7.77 11.16
C GLN A 100 -19.17 -7.96 12.67
N LYS A 101 -18.42 -7.21 13.48
CA LYS A 101 -18.51 -7.24 14.94
C LYS A 101 -19.55 -6.26 15.51
N GLY A 102 -20.11 -5.38 14.70
CA GLY A 102 -20.99 -4.32 15.16
C GLY A 102 -20.28 -3.27 16.03
N TRP A 103 -18.99 -3.05 15.79
CA TRP A 103 -18.17 -2.08 16.53
C TRP A 103 -18.08 -0.76 15.78
N ASP A 104 -18.06 0.36 16.51
CA ASP A 104 -17.75 1.66 15.94
C ASP A 104 -16.26 1.76 15.58
N LEU A 105 -15.96 2.62 14.60
CA LEU A 105 -14.60 2.88 14.17
C LEU A 105 -13.92 3.91 15.09
N PRO A 106 -12.61 3.78 15.32
CA PRO A 106 -11.82 4.89 15.84
C PRO A 106 -11.91 6.10 14.91
N ALA A 107 -11.92 7.30 15.51
CA ALA A 107 -11.90 8.55 14.76
C ALA A 107 -10.67 8.63 13.84
N GLY A 108 -10.85 9.22 12.65
CA GLY A 108 -9.78 9.41 11.68
C GLY A 108 -9.44 8.19 10.80
N TRP A 109 -10.23 7.11 10.86
CA TRP A 109 -10.01 5.95 9.98
C TRP A 109 -10.71 6.06 8.64
N ALA A 110 -11.85 6.73 8.60
CA ALA A 110 -12.67 6.82 7.41
C ALA A 110 -13.49 8.10 7.36
N PHE A 111 -13.99 8.39 6.18
CA PHE A 111 -15.00 9.41 5.90
C PHE A 111 -16.24 8.73 5.30
N ASP A 112 -17.40 9.34 5.46
CA ASP A 112 -18.62 8.96 4.76
C ASP A 112 -18.57 9.40 3.27
N LYS A 113 -19.64 9.13 2.52
CA LYS A 113 -19.78 9.54 1.12
C LYS A 113 -19.76 11.06 0.88
N ASP A 114 -20.05 11.84 1.92
CA ASP A 114 -20.06 13.31 1.87
C ASP A 114 -18.72 13.91 2.32
N GLY A 115 -17.71 13.07 2.63
CA GLY A 115 -16.38 13.47 3.08
C GLY A 115 -16.30 13.88 4.55
N ARG A 116 -17.33 13.55 5.36
CA ARG A 116 -17.33 13.82 6.80
C ARG A 116 -16.72 12.65 7.56
N PRO A 117 -16.06 12.87 8.72
CA PRO A 117 -15.54 11.77 9.54
C PRO A 117 -16.63 10.75 9.87
N ALA A 118 -16.37 9.47 9.59
CA ALA A 118 -17.29 8.37 9.85
C ALA A 118 -16.81 7.55 11.04
N LEU A 119 -17.65 7.38 12.05
CA LEU A 119 -17.46 6.41 13.14
C LEU A 119 -18.28 5.15 12.89
N ASP A 120 -19.42 5.28 12.22
CA ASP A 120 -20.24 4.15 11.79
C ASP A 120 -19.57 3.39 10.63
N THR A 121 -19.50 2.07 10.78
CA THR A 121 -18.83 1.19 9.81
C THR A 121 -19.57 1.07 8.48
N ALA A 122 -20.91 1.16 8.47
CA ALA A 122 -21.67 1.11 7.22
C ALA A 122 -21.41 2.35 6.38
N ALA A 123 -21.45 3.54 6.99
CA ALA A 123 -21.13 4.80 6.34
C ALA A 123 -19.68 4.82 5.81
N ALA A 124 -18.72 4.27 6.58
CA ALA A 124 -17.33 4.15 6.18
C ALA A 124 -17.12 3.20 4.98
N LEU A 125 -17.84 2.09 4.92
CA LEU A 125 -17.78 1.14 3.79
C LEU A 125 -18.34 1.73 2.49
N GLU A 126 -19.30 2.63 2.58
CA GLU A 126 -19.84 3.38 1.44
C GLU A 126 -18.99 4.61 1.09
N GLY A 127 -18.22 5.13 2.05
CA GLY A 127 -17.40 6.32 1.95
C GLY A 127 -15.95 6.04 1.54
N LEU A 128 -14.98 6.66 2.21
CA LEU A 128 -13.57 6.69 1.88
C LEU A 128 -12.72 6.28 3.08
N LEU A 129 -11.60 5.60 2.84
CA LEU A 129 -10.57 5.49 3.88
C LEU A 129 -9.84 6.82 4.03
N ALA A 130 -9.57 7.21 5.27
CA ALA A 130 -8.72 8.35 5.56
C ALA A 130 -7.25 8.03 5.22
N PRO A 131 -6.49 8.97 4.65
CA PRO A 131 -5.06 8.79 4.43
C PRO A 131 -4.29 8.87 5.76
N ILE A 132 -3.18 8.15 5.86
CA ILE A 132 -2.25 8.30 6.99
C ILE A 132 -1.57 9.67 6.91
N GLY A 133 -1.55 10.44 8.01
CA GLY A 133 -0.90 11.75 8.04
C GLY A 133 -1.46 12.75 7.01
N ASP A 134 -2.77 12.73 6.80
CA ASP A 134 -3.53 13.67 6.00
C ASP A 134 -3.03 13.78 4.54
N PHE A 135 -2.76 15.00 4.06
CA PHE A 135 -2.34 15.26 2.68
C PHE A 135 -1.03 14.55 2.29
N LYS A 136 -0.12 14.30 3.26
CA LYS A 136 1.16 13.63 2.98
C LYS A 136 0.95 12.19 2.58
N GLY A 137 0.13 11.46 3.31
CA GLY A 137 -0.21 10.07 2.98
C GLY A 137 -1.05 9.96 1.72
N ALA A 138 -1.99 10.88 1.47
CA ALA A 138 -2.73 10.93 0.22
C ALA A 138 -1.80 11.11 -0.99
N ALA A 139 -0.84 12.04 -0.90
CA ALA A 139 0.14 12.31 -1.96
C ALA A 139 1.07 11.10 -2.19
N LEU A 140 1.63 10.51 -1.12
CA LEU A 140 2.50 9.35 -1.24
C LEU A 140 1.76 8.12 -1.79
N GLY A 141 0.53 7.88 -1.33
CA GLY A 141 -0.32 6.81 -1.85
C GLY A 141 -0.61 6.98 -3.35
N MET A 142 -0.88 8.20 -3.80
CA MET A 142 -1.06 8.49 -5.22
C MET A 142 0.22 8.22 -6.02
N ILE A 143 1.39 8.68 -5.55
CA ILE A 143 2.68 8.46 -6.20
C ILE A 143 2.99 6.96 -6.31
N MET A 144 2.81 6.19 -5.24
CA MET A 144 3.04 4.73 -5.25
C MET A 144 2.08 4.02 -6.20
N GLY A 145 0.82 4.45 -6.25
CA GLY A 145 -0.15 3.93 -7.22
C GLY A 145 0.27 4.19 -8.67
N LEU A 146 0.74 5.40 -8.97
CA LEU A 146 1.24 5.76 -10.30
C LEU A 146 2.47 4.93 -10.66
N PHE A 147 3.44 4.76 -9.76
CA PHE A 147 4.60 3.89 -10.01
C PHE A 147 4.17 2.45 -10.31
N ALA A 148 3.34 1.85 -9.46
CA ALA A 148 2.93 0.47 -9.65
C ALA A 148 2.07 0.26 -10.91
N ALA A 149 1.19 1.20 -11.24
CA ALA A 149 0.25 1.09 -12.35
C ALA A 149 0.81 1.56 -13.69
N LEU A 150 1.44 2.76 -13.75
CA LEU A 150 1.94 3.31 -15.00
C LEU A 150 3.16 2.55 -15.51
N LEU A 151 4.16 2.29 -14.66
CA LEU A 151 5.38 1.58 -15.07
C LEU A 151 5.10 0.14 -15.49
N SER A 152 4.09 -0.50 -14.91
CA SER A 152 3.69 -1.86 -15.32
C SER A 152 2.81 -1.88 -16.58
N GLY A 153 2.32 -0.73 -17.06
CA GLY A 153 1.30 -0.64 -18.11
C GLY A 153 -0.06 -1.22 -17.68
N GLY A 154 -0.33 -1.24 -16.36
CA GLY A 154 -1.55 -1.81 -15.78
C GLY A 154 -2.78 -0.91 -15.87
N LEU A 155 -2.59 0.40 -16.03
CA LEU A 155 -3.68 1.35 -16.28
C LEU A 155 -3.98 1.38 -17.80
N ARG A 156 -4.76 0.42 -18.27
CA ARG A 156 -5.47 0.52 -19.53
C ARG A 156 -6.96 0.59 -19.19
N HIS A 157 -7.45 1.77 -19.07
CA HIS A 157 -8.89 2.08 -19.08
C HIS A 157 -9.13 3.14 -20.13
#